data_a144ee47d4d7ba6522df289b29bfcc4c
#
_entry.id   a144ee47d4d7ba6522df289b29bfcc4c
#
_cell.length_a   1.000
_cell.length_b   1.000
_cell.length_c   1.000
_cell.angle_alpha   90.00
_cell.angle_beta   90.00
_cell.angle_gamma   90.00
#
_symmetry.space_group_name_H-M   'P 1'
#
loop_
_entity.id
_entity.type
_entity.pdbx_description
1 polymer ?
#
loop_
_entity_poly.entity_id
_entity_poly.type
_entity_poly.pdbx_seq_one_letter_code
_entity_poly.pdbx_strand_id
1 'polypeptide(L)'
;MHQPRRKRHTGRWLLLVAAIVLACVAVAIMWRPAIAPHTAIPAFDAASVKRGANLARLGMCASCHTPDLSRPFAGGKPIETPFGTVHSTNITPDLESGIGRWSLEAFTRSMRQGVSRDGHLLYPAFPYNHYTRMTQADIDDLYAYFMTRPAIAAAARKNDMTFPFGLRPLVGFWNVLYLDQTPSRPDPRQSAEWNRGAYLADAVSHCAACHTPRTALGGPDVSRSLDGGEADDWYAPALNARSPSPLPWTRGQLRQYLRTGIAPDHAIAGGPMQEVVLHLAQADEQDVAALTTWAHSHLSQAPPRATPAQQSGPLPAPQANDPDLQRMRQGYELYVNSCARCHDAGRAASSGAALPLQKAIALYDPDPRDLIHITLDGITPPDGEPSRFMPAFKTILTDEQTGALAAYLRKYGANQPVWPDLDKAVRKASKE
;
A
#
# COMPACT_ATOMS: atom_id res chain seq x y z
N MET A 1 46.50 59.46 9.20
CA MET A 1 46.45 58.04 9.67
C MET A 1 45.36 57.30 8.95
N HIS A 2 45.71 56.49 7.96
CA HIS A 2 44.76 55.70 7.17
C HIS A 2 44.68 54.28 7.73
N GLN A 3 43.51 53.87 8.22
CA GLN A 3 43.31 52.48 8.65
C GLN A 3 42.90 51.64 7.41
N PRO A 4 43.47 50.42 7.23
CA PRO A 4 43.22 49.61 6.05
C PRO A 4 41.92 48.88 6.12
N ARG A 5 41.11 48.96 5.04
CA ARG A 5 39.88 48.19 4.74
C ARG A 5 40.18 46.69 4.50
N ARG A 6 40.52 45.92 5.52
CA ARG A 6 40.88 44.48 5.38
C ARG A 6 39.72 43.48 5.63
N LYS A 7 38.52 43.93 6.04
CA LYS A 7 37.42 43.02 6.45
C LYS A 7 36.46 42.54 5.36
N ARG A 8 36.52 43.04 4.13
CA ARG A 8 35.57 42.64 3.05
C ARG A 8 35.96 41.39 2.28
N HIS A 9 37.20 40.98 2.26
CA HIS A 9 37.66 39.82 1.49
C HIS A 9 37.43 38.48 2.20
N THR A 10 37.56 38.44 3.53
CA THR A 10 37.34 37.23 4.34
C THR A 10 35.90 36.70 4.24
N GLY A 11 34.89 37.59 4.26
CA GLY A 11 33.48 37.19 4.11
C GLY A 11 33.17 36.61 2.72
N ARG A 12 33.77 37.17 1.67
CA ARG A 12 33.60 36.62 0.29
C ARG A 12 34.25 35.25 0.13
N TRP A 13 35.41 35.02 0.72
CA TRP A 13 36.07 33.72 0.72
C TRP A 13 35.30 32.67 1.51
N LEU A 14 34.72 33.02 2.65
CA LEU A 14 33.88 32.11 3.43
C LEU A 14 32.61 31.72 2.65
N LEU A 15 31.97 32.67 1.96
CA LEU A 15 30.81 32.38 1.11
C LEU A 15 31.18 31.49 -0.08
N LEU A 16 32.34 31.70 -0.71
CA LEU A 16 32.82 30.87 -1.82
C LEU A 16 33.12 29.45 -1.34
N VAL A 17 33.81 29.30 -0.20
CA VAL A 17 34.07 27.98 0.39
C VAL A 17 32.76 27.26 0.75
N ALA A 18 31.80 27.98 1.38
CA ALA A 18 30.50 27.40 1.68
C ALA A 18 29.75 26.95 0.40
N ALA A 19 29.77 27.76 -0.65
CA ALA A 19 29.16 27.41 -1.94
C ALA A 19 29.82 26.18 -2.58
N ILE A 20 31.17 26.09 -2.54
CA ILE A 20 31.91 24.92 -3.03
C ILE A 20 31.56 23.67 -2.20
N VAL A 21 31.52 23.78 -0.89
CA VAL A 21 31.14 22.66 0.00
C VAL A 21 29.71 22.20 -0.31
N LEU A 22 28.76 23.13 -0.43
CA LEU A 22 27.38 22.81 -0.81
C LEU A 22 27.30 22.14 -2.18
N ALA A 23 28.04 22.64 -3.17
CA ALA A 23 28.10 22.03 -4.49
C ALA A 23 28.70 20.61 -4.45
N CYS A 24 29.77 20.40 -3.69
CA CYS A 24 30.38 19.08 -3.50
C CYS A 24 29.42 18.12 -2.80
N VAL A 25 28.71 18.57 -1.78
CA VAL A 25 27.69 17.79 -1.07
C VAL A 25 26.54 17.45 -2.03
N ALA A 26 26.05 18.42 -2.81
CA ALA A 26 25.01 18.17 -3.81
C ALA A 26 25.46 17.14 -4.87
N VAL A 27 26.68 17.27 -5.38
CA VAL A 27 27.25 16.29 -6.32
C VAL A 27 27.37 14.90 -5.66
N ALA A 28 27.84 14.82 -4.42
CA ALA A 28 27.96 13.54 -3.70
C ALA A 28 26.59 12.88 -3.45
N ILE A 29 25.54 13.67 -3.22
CA ILE A 29 24.16 13.17 -3.07
C ILE A 29 23.59 12.70 -4.42
N MET A 30 23.89 13.37 -5.51
CA MET A 30 23.27 13.15 -6.81
C MET A 30 24.07 12.24 -7.73
N TRP A 31 25.38 12.16 -7.57
CA TRP A 31 26.24 11.37 -8.45
C TRP A 31 26.29 9.91 -8.02
N ARG A 32 25.86 9.06 -8.95
CA ARG A 32 25.93 7.59 -8.81
C ARG A 32 26.57 7.03 -10.07
N PRO A 33 27.77 6.46 -10.01
CA PRO A 33 28.43 5.89 -11.17
C PRO A 33 27.62 4.72 -11.75
N ALA A 34 27.64 4.58 -13.07
CA ALA A 34 27.06 3.41 -13.72
C ALA A 34 27.86 2.15 -13.36
N ILE A 35 27.15 1.04 -13.16
CA ILE A 35 27.75 -0.29 -13.02
C ILE A 35 27.83 -0.91 -14.41
N ALA A 36 28.99 -1.50 -14.74
CA ALA A 36 29.20 -2.15 -16.02
C ALA A 36 28.14 -3.25 -16.27
N PRO A 37 27.62 -3.38 -17.51
CA PRO A 37 26.71 -4.46 -17.83
C PRO A 37 27.43 -5.80 -17.71
N HIS A 38 26.75 -6.80 -17.19
CA HIS A 38 27.28 -8.13 -17.28
C HIS A 38 26.97 -8.77 -18.65
N THR A 39 27.80 -9.72 -19.08
CA THR A 39 27.76 -10.25 -20.45
C THR A 39 27.03 -11.57 -20.58
N ALA A 40 26.78 -12.26 -19.46
CA ALA A 40 26.11 -13.56 -19.44
C ALA A 40 25.28 -13.72 -18.17
N ILE A 41 24.05 -14.21 -18.31
CA ILE A 41 23.19 -14.56 -17.17
C ILE A 41 23.78 -15.81 -16.50
N PRO A 42 24.11 -15.78 -15.19
CA PRO A 42 24.64 -16.94 -14.50
C PRO A 42 23.57 -18.05 -14.38
N ALA A 43 24.03 -19.28 -14.19
CA ALA A 43 23.14 -20.36 -13.80
C ALA A 43 22.75 -20.20 -12.33
N PHE A 44 21.49 -20.46 -12.01
CA PHE A 44 20.95 -20.35 -10.66
C PHE A 44 20.50 -21.72 -10.14
N ASP A 45 20.66 -21.91 -8.85
CA ASP A 45 20.12 -23.06 -8.14
C ASP A 45 18.57 -23.00 -8.10
N ALA A 46 17.93 -24.15 -8.34
CA ALA A 46 16.47 -24.25 -8.38
C ALA A 46 15.80 -23.89 -7.05
N ALA A 47 16.46 -24.16 -5.91
CA ALA A 47 15.95 -23.80 -4.60
C ALA A 47 15.98 -22.28 -4.40
N SER A 48 17.03 -21.59 -4.87
CA SER A 48 17.12 -20.13 -4.86
C SER A 48 15.99 -19.51 -5.71
N VAL A 49 15.78 -20.01 -6.92
CA VAL A 49 14.67 -19.54 -7.79
C VAL A 49 13.32 -19.73 -7.12
N LYS A 50 13.10 -20.87 -6.43
CA LYS A 50 11.84 -21.14 -5.71
C LYS A 50 11.64 -20.16 -4.56
N ARG A 51 12.68 -19.89 -3.72
CA ARG A 51 12.59 -18.90 -2.65
C ARG A 51 12.35 -17.50 -3.20
N GLY A 52 13.03 -17.11 -4.28
CA GLY A 52 12.82 -15.84 -4.95
C GLY A 52 11.40 -15.70 -5.50
N ALA A 53 10.79 -16.77 -6.01
CA ALA A 53 9.40 -16.77 -6.44
C ALA A 53 8.45 -16.48 -5.28
N ASN A 54 8.68 -17.07 -4.10
CA ASN A 54 7.90 -16.77 -2.89
C ASN A 54 8.09 -15.31 -2.43
N LEU A 55 9.32 -14.82 -2.42
CA LEU A 55 9.61 -13.42 -2.08
C LEU A 55 8.96 -12.43 -3.06
N ALA A 56 8.93 -12.74 -4.36
CA ALA A 56 8.28 -11.92 -5.37
C ALA A 56 6.75 -11.86 -5.18
N ARG A 57 6.12 -12.93 -4.67
CA ARG A 57 4.72 -12.93 -4.25
C ARG A 57 4.53 -12.08 -3.00
N LEU A 58 5.29 -12.34 -1.94
CA LEU A 58 5.23 -11.58 -0.69
C LEU A 58 5.47 -10.07 -0.91
N GLY A 59 6.36 -9.70 -1.83
CA GLY A 59 6.63 -8.30 -2.21
C GLY A 59 5.69 -7.75 -3.28
N MET A 60 4.71 -8.53 -3.73
CA MET A 60 3.68 -8.12 -4.71
C MET A 60 4.28 -7.51 -6.00
N CYS A 61 5.44 -7.99 -6.44
CA CYS A 61 6.15 -7.41 -7.58
C CYS A 61 5.31 -7.38 -8.87
N ALA A 62 4.48 -8.42 -9.07
CA ALA A 62 3.60 -8.51 -10.23
C ALA A 62 2.51 -7.43 -10.24
N SER A 63 2.02 -6.95 -9.10
CA SER A 63 0.96 -5.93 -9.03
C SER A 63 1.34 -4.63 -9.74
N CYS A 64 2.62 -4.26 -9.70
CA CYS A 64 3.13 -3.11 -10.44
C CYS A 64 3.73 -3.49 -11.80
N HIS A 65 4.43 -4.62 -11.90
CA HIS A 65 5.21 -4.98 -13.09
C HIS A 65 4.49 -5.86 -14.10
N THR A 66 3.21 -6.26 -13.84
CA THR A 66 2.40 -7.10 -14.73
C THR A 66 1.02 -6.48 -14.99
N PRO A 67 0.92 -5.34 -15.69
CA PRO A 67 -0.40 -4.80 -16.04
C PRO A 67 -1.12 -5.64 -17.09
N ASP A 68 -0.40 -6.45 -17.81
CA ASP A 68 -0.90 -7.40 -18.83
C ASP A 68 -0.44 -8.82 -18.46
N LEU A 69 -1.38 -9.67 -18.08
CA LEU A 69 -1.11 -11.05 -17.66
C LEU A 69 -0.43 -11.91 -18.74
N SER A 70 -0.60 -11.57 -20.03
CA SER A 70 0.10 -12.23 -21.12
C SER A 70 1.59 -11.85 -21.20
N ARG A 71 2.00 -10.78 -20.50
CA ARG A 71 3.35 -10.23 -20.51
C ARG A 71 3.87 -10.00 -19.08
N PRO A 72 4.01 -11.07 -18.29
CA PRO A 72 4.36 -10.95 -16.88
C PRO A 72 5.72 -10.24 -16.68
N PHE A 73 5.75 -9.31 -15.74
CA PHE A 73 6.91 -8.49 -15.37
C PHE A 73 7.45 -7.56 -16.47
N ALA A 74 6.73 -7.37 -17.57
CA ALA A 74 7.14 -6.47 -18.66
C ALA A 74 6.98 -4.97 -18.32
N GLY A 75 6.34 -4.63 -17.19
CA GLY A 75 6.15 -3.25 -16.73
C GLY A 75 5.15 -2.45 -17.57
N GLY A 76 5.16 -1.14 -17.37
CA GLY A 76 4.30 -0.20 -18.09
C GLY A 76 3.01 0.20 -17.36
N LYS A 77 2.78 -0.30 -16.13
CA LYS A 77 1.65 0.14 -15.31
C LYS A 77 1.84 1.61 -14.87
N PRO A 78 0.87 2.50 -15.10
CA PRO A 78 0.88 3.82 -14.48
C PRO A 78 0.63 3.69 -12.96
N ILE A 79 1.39 4.43 -12.19
CA ILE A 79 1.29 4.55 -10.73
C ILE A 79 1.08 6.03 -10.45
N GLU A 80 -0.16 6.37 -10.11
CA GLU A 80 -0.52 7.75 -9.79
C GLU A 80 0.04 8.14 -8.42
N THR A 81 0.59 9.35 -8.35
CA THR A 81 1.10 9.94 -7.12
C THR A 81 0.68 11.41 -7.03
N PRO A 82 0.69 12.04 -5.84
CA PRO A 82 0.46 13.48 -5.71
C PRO A 82 1.46 14.36 -6.49
N PHE A 83 2.54 13.75 -7.01
CA PHE A 83 3.63 14.43 -7.70
C PHE A 83 3.63 14.16 -9.21
N GLY A 84 2.68 13.39 -9.71
CA GLY A 84 2.55 12.95 -11.11
C GLY A 84 2.61 11.42 -11.24
N THR A 85 2.59 10.94 -12.47
CA THR A 85 2.51 9.52 -12.81
C THR A 85 3.89 8.90 -13.03
N VAL A 86 4.18 7.84 -12.28
CA VAL A 86 5.38 6.99 -12.50
C VAL A 86 4.94 5.72 -13.23
N HIS A 87 5.69 5.31 -14.25
CA HIS A 87 5.44 4.03 -14.92
C HIS A 87 6.41 2.97 -14.43
N SER A 88 5.87 1.79 -14.11
CA SER A 88 6.68 0.63 -13.71
C SER A 88 7.58 0.17 -14.86
N THR A 89 8.78 -0.29 -14.52
CA THR A 89 9.78 -0.73 -15.50
C THR A 89 9.64 -2.20 -15.84
N ASN A 90 10.20 -2.62 -16.99
CA ASN A 90 10.38 -4.02 -17.31
C ASN A 90 11.46 -4.62 -16.40
N ILE A 91 11.12 -5.66 -15.65
CA ILE A 91 12.03 -6.41 -14.77
C ILE A 91 12.25 -7.86 -15.25
N THR A 92 11.91 -8.15 -16.51
CA THR A 92 12.29 -9.41 -17.16
C THR A 92 13.78 -9.36 -17.57
N PRO A 93 14.43 -10.52 -17.85
CA PRO A 93 15.82 -10.56 -18.27
C PRO A 93 16.02 -10.19 -19.76
N ASP A 94 15.16 -9.32 -20.30
CA ASP A 94 15.36 -8.74 -21.62
C ASP A 94 16.58 -7.83 -21.60
N LEU A 95 17.46 -8.00 -22.60
CA LEU A 95 18.76 -7.31 -22.64
C LEU A 95 18.65 -5.82 -22.95
N GLU A 96 17.63 -5.41 -23.71
CA GLU A 96 17.51 -4.02 -24.16
C GLU A 96 16.54 -3.21 -23.30
N SER A 97 15.43 -3.78 -22.92
CA SER A 97 14.36 -3.06 -22.24
C SER A 97 14.16 -3.47 -20.78
N GLY A 98 14.78 -4.58 -20.35
CA GLY A 98 14.63 -5.16 -19.02
C GLY A 98 15.91 -5.07 -18.17
N ILE A 99 16.04 -6.01 -17.24
CA ILE A 99 17.19 -6.10 -16.34
C ILE A 99 18.24 -7.13 -16.79
N GLY A 100 18.14 -7.66 -18.01
CA GLY A 100 19.02 -8.73 -18.52
C GLY A 100 20.50 -8.39 -18.55
N ARG A 101 20.86 -7.10 -18.55
CA ARG A 101 22.26 -6.63 -18.44
C ARG A 101 22.66 -6.21 -17.02
N TRP A 102 21.78 -6.41 -16.03
CA TRP A 102 22.07 -6.02 -14.65
C TRP A 102 22.85 -7.13 -13.94
N SER A 103 23.98 -6.78 -13.36
CA SER A 103 24.66 -7.67 -12.41
C SER A 103 23.88 -7.75 -11.09
N LEU A 104 24.15 -8.75 -10.27
CA LEU A 104 23.60 -8.83 -8.91
C LEU A 104 23.92 -7.56 -8.10
N GLU A 105 25.11 -6.98 -8.28
CA GLU A 105 25.49 -5.71 -7.67
C GLU A 105 24.54 -4.56 -8.08
N ALA A 106 24.24 -4.44 -9.38
CA ALA A 106 23.33 -3.42 -9.89
C ALA A 106 21.89 -3.64 -9.38
N PHE A 107 21.43 -4.89 -9.32
CA PHE A 107 20.13 -5.23 -8.76
C PHE A 107 20.06 -4.93 -7.26
N THR A 108 21.08 -5.35 -6.49
CA THR A 108 21.18 -5.04 -5.04
C THR A 108 21.18 -3.54 -4.79
N ARG A 109 21.92 -2.76 -5.61
CA ARG A 109 21.93 -1.30 -5.50
C ARG A 109 20.54 -0.69 -5.74
N SER A 110 19.78 -1.21 -6.70
CA SER A 110 18.43 -0.72 -6.96
C SER A 110 17.49 -0.99 -5.78
N MET A 111 17.57 -2.18 -5.21
CA MET A 111 16.76 -2.59 -4.06
C MET A 111 17.10 -1.83 -2.77
N ARG A 112 18.40 -1.54 -2.54
CA ARG A 112 18.86 -0.90 -1.29
C ARG A 112 18.91 0.61 -1.34
N GLN A 113 19.18 1.19 -2.50
CA GLN A 113 19.50 2.62 -2.62
C GLN A 113 18.58 3.35 -3.59
N GLY A 114 17.69 2.64 -4.30
CA GLY A 114 16.88 3.25 -5.34
C GLY A 114 17.71 3.81 -6.49
N VAL A 115 18.79 3.13 -6.89
CA VAL A 115 19.71 3.57 -7.96
C VAL A 115 19.76 2.52 -9.05
N SER A 116 19.45 2.89 -10.29
CA SER A 116 19.49 2.00 -11.44
C SER A 116 20.94 1.62 -11.82
N ARG A 117 21.08 0.63 -12.72
CA ARG A 117 22.39 0.21 -13.22
C ARG A 117 23.21 1.34 -13.87
N ASP A 118 22.56 2.24 -14.57
CA ASP A 118 23.20 3.39 -15.24
C ASP A 118 23.39 4.61 -14.32
N GLY A 119 22.99 4.50 -13.04
CA GLY A 119 23.27 5.52 -12.02
C GLY A 119 22.14 6.53 -11.82
N HIS A 120 21.05 6.49 -12.56
CA HIS A 120 19.95 7.40 -12.28
C HIS A 120 19.15 6.96 -11.03
N LEU A 121 18.61 7.94 -10.29
CA LEU A 121 17.78 7.70 -9.11
C LEU A 121 16.38 7.21 -9.52
N LEU A 122 15.89 6.20 -8.84
CA LEU A 122 14.53 5.65 -9.02
C LEU A 122 13.55 6.42 -8.13
N TYR A 123 12.34 6.65 -8.64
CA TYR A 123 11.29 7.28 -7.83
C TYR A 123 10.82 6.35 -6.70
N PRO A 124 10.51 6.87 -5.51
CA PRO A 124 10.11 6.07 -4.33
C PRO A 124 8.70 5.48 -4.40
N ALA A 125 8.04 5.53 -5.57
CA ALA A 125 6.94 4.63 -5.92
C ALA A 125 7.42 3.17 -5.98
N PHE A 126 8.69 2.93 -6.30
CA PHE A 126 9.40 1.69 -6.01
C PHE A 126 9.82 1.72 -4.53
N PRO A 127 9.33 0.83 -3.65
CA PRO A 127 9.46 0.95 -2.20
C PRO A 127 10.84 0.50 -1.69
N TYR A 128 11.94 1.00 -2.29
CA TYR A 128 13.30 0.67 -1.88
C TYR A 128 13.64 1.13 -0.46
N ASN A 129 12.92 2.10 0.11
CA ASN A 129 13.02 2.48 1.50
C ASN A 129 12.61 1.35 2.48
N HIS A 130 11.87 0.36 1.99
CA HIS A 130 11.59 -0.90 2.67
C HIS A 130 12.57 -1.99 2.27
N TYR A 131 12.77 -2.21 0.97
CA TYR A 131 13.65 -3.26 0.45
C TYR A 131 15.11 -3.10 0.87
N THR A 132 15.54 -1.90 1.24
CA THR A 132 16.89 -1.66 1.80
C THR A 132 17.19 -2.53 3.04
N ARG A 133 16.16 -2.97 3.77
CA ARG A 133 16.25 -3.81 4.97
C ARG A 133 16.25 -5.30 4.68
N MET A 134 16.07 -5.73 3.43
CA MET A 134 16.13 -7.13 3.04
C MET A 134 17.51 -7.72 3.29
N THR A 135 17.55 -9.00 3.63
CA THR A 135 18.83 -9.73 3.70
C THR A 135 19.47 -9.84 2.32
N GLN A 136 20.78 -10.00 2.27
CA GLN A 136 21.46 -10.21 0.97
C GLN A 136 21.00 -11.52 0.32
N ALA A 137 20.81 -12.57 1.11
CA ALA A 137 20.32 -13.86 0.60
C ALA A 137 18.95 -13.75 -0.08
N ASP A 138 18.01 -12.95 0.49
CA ASP A 138 16.70 -12.75 -0.12
C ASP A 138 16.79 -11.90 -1.39
N ILE A 139 17.70 -10.94 -1.47
CA ILE A 139 17.94 -10.17 -2.70
C ILE A 139 18.56 -11.08 -3.79
N ASP A 140 19.49 -11.96 -3.41
CA ASP A 140 20.12 -12.93 -4.33
C ASP A 140 19.06 -13.90 -4.89
N ASP A 141 18.17 -14.41 -4.04
CA ASP A 141 17.07 -15.28 -4.43
C ASP A 141 16.06 -14.56 -5.37
N LEU A 142 15.70 -13.31 -5.09
CA LEU A 142 14.87 -12.49 -6.00
C LEU A 142 15.54 -12.29 -7.35
N TYR A 143 16.84 -11.96 -7.35
CA TYR A 143 17.62 -11.79 -8.59
C TYR A 143 17.62 -13.09 -9.41
N ALA A 144 17.88 -14.24 -8.76
CA ALA A 144 17.81 -15.55 -9.41
C ALA A 144 16.43 -15.81 -10.04
N TYR A 145 15.37 -15.48 -9.31
CA TYR A 145 14.00 -15.62 -9.83
C TYR A 145 13.76 -14.76 -11.07
N PHE A 146 14.04 -13.45 -11.03
CA PHE A 146 13.78 -12.56 -12.16
C PHE A 146 14.65 -12.88 -13.37
N MET A 147 15.91 -13.22 -13.17
CA MET A 147 16.83 -13.57 -14.25
C MET A 147 16.51 -14.91 -14.93
N THR A 148 15.65 -15.75 -14.34
CA THR A 148 15.15 -16.99 -14.94
C THR A 148 13.74 -16.86 -15.56
N ARG A 149 13.16 -15.67 -15.59
CA ARG A 149 11.88 -15.43 -16.25
C ARG A 149 12.05 -15.39 -17.79
N PRO A 150 10.98 -15.63 -18.57
CA PRO A 150 11.03 -15.35 -20.00
C PRO A 150 11.38 -13.89 -20.26
N ALA A 151 12.34 -13.64 -21.16
CA ALA A 151 12.65 -12.28 -21.61
C ALA A 151 11.50 -11.73 -22.47
N ILE A 152 11.02 -10.55 -22.12
CA ILE A 152 9.91 -9.88 -22.84
C ILE A 152 10.37 -8.49 -23.23
N ALA A 153 10.50 -8.21 -24.53
CA ALA A 153 10.81 -6.88 -25.02
C ALA A 153 9.61 -5.93 -24.79
N ALA A 154 9.81 -4.86 -24.04
CA ALA A 154 8.78 -3.86 -23.74
C ALA A 154 9.39 -2.47 -23.66
N ALA A 155 8.91 -1.55 -24.50
CA ALA A 155 9.40 -0.17 -24.48
C ALA A 155 9.10 0.51 -23.12
N ALA A 156 10.10 1.16 -22.55
CA ALA A 156 9.93 1.93 -21.34
C ALA A 156 8.99 3.12 -21.59
N ARG A 157 8.00 3.31 -20.74
CA ARG A 157 7.14 4.50 -20.73
C ARG A 157 7.83 5.63 -19.98
N LYS A 158 7.69 6.85 -20.46
CA LYS A 158 8.19 8.04 -19.73
C LYS A 158 7.26 8.33 -18.56
N ASN A 159 7.86 8.72 -17.44
CA ASN A 159 7.10 9.23 -16.29
C ASN A 159 6.57 10.63 -16.63
N ASP A 160 5.36 10.92 -16.18
CA ASP A 160 4.71 12.22 -16.32
C ASP A 160 4.64 12.90 -14.94
N MET A 161 5.74 13.55 -14.57
CA MET A 161 5.90 14.18 -13.26
C MET A 161 5.67 15.67 -13.33
N THR A 162 4.87 16.20 -12.40
CA THR A 162 4.63 17.63 -12.25
C THR A 162 5.93 18.35 -11.88
N PHE A 163 6.20 19.51 -12.49
CA PHE A 163 7.37 20.33 -12.11
C PHE A 163 7.23 20.82 -10.65
N PRO A 164 8.31 20.73 -9.81
CA PRO A 164 9.69 20.38 -10.16
C PRO A 164 10.04 18.89 -9.98
N PHE A 165 9.10 18.02 -9.64
CA PHE A 165 9.33 16.62 -9.26
C PHE A 165 9.83 15.74 -10.41
N GLY A 166 9.72 16.21 -11.66
CA GLY A 166 10.39 15.58 -12.81
C GLY A 166 11.94 15.65 -12.77
N LEU A 167 12.49 16.51 -11.92
CA LEU A 167 13.94 16.62 -11.74
C LEU A 167 14.45 15.50 -10.84
N ARG A 168 14.91 14.38 -11.43
CA ARG A 168 15.40 13.19 -10.69
C ARG A 168 16.41 13.49 -9.58
N PRO A 169 17.33 14.47 -9.68
CA PRO A 169 18.23 14.81 -8.57
C PRO A 169 17.53 15.13 -7.26
N LEU A 170 16.26 15.60 -7.29
CA LEU A 170 15.48 15.87 -6.08
C LEU A 170 15.20 14.60 -5.26
N VAL A 171 15.15 13.43 -5.90
CA VAL A 171 15.04 12.14 -5.21
C VAL A 171 16.24 11.90 -4.29
N GLY A 172 17.42 12.42 -4.62
CA GLY A 172 18.58 12.35 -3.74
C GLY A 172 18.35 13.02 -2.38
N PHE A 173 17.69 14.18 -2.37
CA PHE A 173 17.30 14.85 -1.12
C PHE A 173 16.21 14.09 -0.38
N TRP A 174 15.24 13.52 -1.10
CA TRP A 174 14.24 12.65 -0.51
C TRP A 174 14.89 11.44 0.20
N ASN A 175 15.90 10.84 -0.40
CA ASN A 175 16.65 9.73 0.19
C ASN A 175 17.37 10.14 1.48
N VAL A 176 17.92 11.36 1.55
CA VAL A 176 18.56 11.87 2.80
C VAL A 176 17.53 11.94 3.94
N LEU A 177 16.26 12.24 3.62
CA LEU A 177 15.21 12.41 4.64
C LEU A 177 14.54 11.08 5.04
N TYR A 178 14.39 10.13 4.09
CA TYR A 178 13.47 9.00 4.28
C TYR A 178 14.10 7.62 4.02
N LEU A 179 15.31 7.53 3.45
CA LEU A 179 15.97 6.25 3.23
C LEU A 179 16.83 5.87 4.44
N ASP A 180 16.25 5.10 5.35
CA ASP A 180 16.98 4.50 6.46
C ASP A 180 17.50 3.11 6.04
N GLN A 181 18.82 3.01 5.85
CA GLN A 181 19.49 1.77 5.44
C GLN A 181 19.88 0.86 6.63
N THR A 182 19.33 1.09 7.81
CA THR A 182 19.59 0.24 8.96
C THR A 182 19.04 -1.17 8.71
N PRO A 183 19.86 -2.22 8.76
CA PRO A 183 19.39 -3.58 8.55
C PRO A 183 18.33 -3.99 9.57
N SER A 184 17.35 -4.78 9.14
CA SER A 184 16.39 -5.41 10.03
C SER A 184 17.13 -6.31 11.05
N ARG A 185 16.76 -6.19 12.32
CA ARG A 185 17.33 -6.99 13.41
C ARG A 185 16.23 -7.71 14.17
N PRO A 186 16.39 -9.01 14.46
CA PRO A 186 15.45 -9.73 15.30
C PRO A 186 15.36 -9.12 16.71
N ASP A 187 14.14 -9.03 17.26
CA ASP A 187 13.94 -8.72 18.67
C ASP A 187 14.11 -10.00 19.50
N PRO A 188 15.12 -10.07 20.39
CA PRO A 188 15.37 -11.28 21.18
C PRO A 188 14.28 -11.60 22.19
N ARG A 189 13.35 -10.67 22.45
CA ARG A 189 12.19 -10.87 23.34
C ARG A 189 11.01 -11.53 22.64
N GLN A 190 11.07 -11.65 21.31
CA GLN A 190 10.01 -12.18 20.48
C GLN A 190 10.35 -13.58 19.94
N SER A 191 9.32 -14.33 19.54
CA SER A 191 9.52 -15.64 18.93
C SER A 191 10.18 -15.52 17.53
N ALA A 192 10.77 -16.61 17.05
CA ALA A 192 11.32 -16.69 15.70
C ALA A 192 10.23 -16.43 14.64
N GLU A 193 9.02 -16.95 14.84
CA GLU A 193 7.86 -16.72 13.97
C GLU A 193 7.48 -15.23 13.91
N TRP A 194 7.41 -14.56 15.06
CA TRP A 194 7.13 -13.13 15.12
C TRP A 194 8.22 -12.32 14.41
N ASN A 195 9.49 -12.63 14.66
CA ASN A 195 10.62 -11.95 14.02
C ASN A 195 10.63 -12.15 12.50
N ARG A 196 10.28 -13.34 12.00
CA ARG A 196 10.09 -13.57 10.57
C ARG A 196 8.95 -12.70 10.03
N GLY A 197 7.82 -12.65 10.74
CA GLY A 197 6.68 -11.80 10.37
C GLY A 197 7.02 -10.31 10.34
N ALA A 198 7.75 -9.81 11.33
CA ALA A 198 8.21 -8.44 11.40
C ALA A 198 9.13 -8.09 10.23
N TYR A 199 10.08 -8.96 9.92
CA TYR A 199 10.97 -8.82 8.77
C TYR A 199 10.19 -8.79 7.45
N LEU A 200 9.26 -9.72 7.26
CA LEU A 200 8.43 -9.76 6.05
C LEU A 200 7.57 -8.51 5.91
N ALA A 201 6.90 -8.10 6.98
CA ALA A 201 5.99 -6.95 6.96
C ALA A 201 6.71 -5.62 6.69
N ASP A 202 7.95 -5.46 7.21
CA ASP A 202 8.71 -4.24 7.05
C ASP A 202 9.53 -4.22 5.74
N ALA A 203 10.29 -5.30 5.48
CA ALA A 203 11.28 -5.31 4.41
C ALA A 203 10.74 -5.85 3.08
N VAL A 204 9.86 -6.86 3.08
CA VAL A 204 9.43 -7.56 1.87
C VAL A 204 8.05 -7.15 1.41
N SER A 205 7.05 -7.33 2.29
CA SER A 205 5.64 -7.02 1.98
C SER A 205 5.29 -5.55 2.20
N HIS A 206 6.21 -4.76 2.76
CA HIS A 206 6.12 -3.31 2.97
C HIS A 206 4.73 -2.81 3.44
N CYS A 207 4.11 -3.51 4.39
CA CYS A 207 2.76 -3.19 4.89
C CYS A 207 2.63 -1.72 5.34
N ALA A 208 3.69 -1.18 5.96
CA ALA A 208 3.75 0.21 6.39
C ALA A 208 3.71 1.22 5.23
N ALA A 209 3.98 0.83 3.98
CA ALA A 209 3.90 1.72 2.82
C ALA A 209 2.48 2.28 2.60
N CYS A 210 1.45 1.46 2.92
CA CYS A 210 0.04 1.85 2.83
C CYS A 210 -0.52 2.19 4.22
N HIS A 211 -0.17 1.42 5.26
CA HIS A 211 -0.75 1.53 6.60
C HIS A 211 -0.06 2.55 7.52
N THR A 212 0.83 3.40 6.99
CA THR A 212 1.46 4.53 7.70
C THR A 212 1.16 5.82 6.96
N PRO A 213 0.76 6.91 7.64
CA PRO A 213 0.51 8.18 6.97
C PRO A 213 1.77 8.71 6.28
N ARG A 214 1.57 9.50 5.23
CA ARG A 214 2.66 10.15 4.50
C ARG A 214 2.82 11.61 4.92
N THR A 215 4.05 12.08 4.88
CA THR A 215 4.37 13.50 5.01
C THR A 215 4.01 14.26 3.72
N ALA A 216 4.06 15.58 3.76
CA ALA A 216 3.82 16.43 2.57
C ALA A 216 4.81 16.16 1.41
N LEU A 217 5.97 15.56 1.69
CA LEU A 217 6.95 15.16 0.67
C LEU A 217 6.77 13.69 0.23
N GLY A 218 5.67 13.04 0.63
CA GLY A 218 5.34 11.66 0.23
C GLY A 218 6.13 10.57 0.94
N GLY A 219 7.06 10.90 1.84
CA GLY A 219 7.76 9.93 2.67
C GLY A 219 6.90 9.43 3.85
N PRO A 220 7.22 8.29 4.47
CA PRO A 220 6.47 7.80 5.62
C PRO A 220 6.63 8.72 6.85
N ASP A 221 5.53 8.96 7.55
CA ASP A 221 5.57 9.58 8.88
C ASP A 221 5.86 8.51 9.93
N VAL A 222 7.13 8.27 10.19
CA VAL A 222 7.60 7.22 11.12
C VAL A 222 7.12 7.42 12.56
N SER A 223 6.76 8.66 12.94
CA SER A 223 6.20 8.96 14.27
C SER A 223 4.78 8.41 14.45
N ARG A 224 4.12 8.10 13.32
CA ARG A 224 2.77 7.57 13.24
C ARG A 224 2.73 6.22 12.53
N SER A 225 3.79 5.42 12.71
CA SER A 225 3.91 4.12 12.07
C SER A 225 2.69 3.24 12.34
N LEU A 226 2.11 2.65 11.29
CA LEU A 226 0.92 1.79 11.32
C LEU A 226 -0.37 2.48 11.83
N ASP A 227 -0.43 3.80 11.89
CA ASP A 227 -1.61 4.58 12.29
C ASP A 227 -2.71 4.66 11.21
N GLY A 228 -2.56 3.93 10.11
CA GLY A 228 -3.37 4.04 8.92
C GLY A 228 -2.77 5.02 7.90
N GLY A 229 -3.23 4.92 6.66
CA GLY A 229 -2.71 5.76 5.57
C GLY A 229 -3.57 5.63 4.32
N GLU A 230 -2.96 5.66 3.15
CA GLU A 230 -3.69 5.56 1.89
C GLU A 230 -2.90 4.84 0.80
N ALA A 231 -3.62 4.22 -0.12
CA ALA A 231 -3.10 3.62 -1.34
C ALA A 231 -4.17 3.72 -2.44
N ASP A 232 -3.81 4.26 -3.61
CA ASP A 232 -4.68 4.36 -4.80
C ASP A 232 -6.08 4.93 -4.47
N ASP A 233 -6.13 6.02 -3.73
CA ASP A 233 -7.33 6.70 -3.19
C ASP A 233 -8.18 5.89 -2.20
N TRP A 234 -7.72 4.72 -1.75
CA TRP A 234 -8.33 3.97 -0.66
C TRP A 234 -7.69 4.32 0.68
N TYR A 235 -8.47 4.24 1.74
CA TYR A 235 -7.95 4.36 3.10
C TYR A 235 -7.41 3.01 3.57
N ALA A 236 -6.17 2.97 4.03
CA ALA A 236 -5.57 1.77 4.65
C ALA A 236 -5.72 1.88 6.18
N PRO A 237 -6.54 1.04 6.83
CA PRO A 237 -6.81 1.14 8.27
C PRO A 237 -5.55 0.98 9.13
N ALA A 238 -5.57 1.55 10.33
CA ALA A 238 -4.50 1.37 11.30
C ALA A 238 -4.30 -0.11 11.69
N LEU A 239 -3.05 -0.54 11.75
CA LEU A 239 -2.64 -1.91 12.16
C LEU A 239 -2.08 -1.96 13.59
N ASN A 240 -2.46 -1.02 14.45
CA ASN A 240 -1.98 -0.92 15.82
C ASN A 240 -3.13 -0.65 16.80
N ALA A 241 -2.85 -0.11 17.98
CA ALA A 241 -3.84 0.25 19.00
C ALA A 241 -4.93 1.22 18.50
N ARG A 242 -4.74 1.87 17.35
CA ARG A 242 -5.74 2.75 16.71
C ARG A 242 -6.62 2.03 15.70
N SER A 243 -6.51 0.71 15.58
CA SER A 243 -7.35 -0.06 14.65
C SER A 243 -8.82 0.31 14.81
N PRO A 244 -9.53 0.63 13.71
CA PRO A 244 -10.95 0.98 13.75
C PRO A 244 -11.84 -0.25 13.90
N SER A 245 -11.28 -1.46 13.88
CA SER A 245 -12.08 -2.69 13.97
C SER A 245 -13.04 -2.68 15.16
N PRO A 246 -14.34 -2.94 14.94
CA PRO A 246 -15.32 -2.97 16.02
C PRO A 246 -15.15 -4.15 16.97
N LEU A 247 -14.55 -5.23 16.48
CA LEU A 247 -14.28 -6.45 17.23
C LEU A 247 -12.77 -6.72 17.29
N PRO A 248 -12.28 -7.38 18.36
CA PRO A 248 -10.89 -7.82 18.42
C PRO A 248 -10.62 -8.88 17.35
N TRP A 249 -9.52 -8.73 16.62
CA TRP A 249 -9.05 -9.75 15.69
C TRP A 249 -8.53 -10.98 16.44
N THR A 250 -8.96 -12.16 16.03
CA THR A 250 -8.28 -13.40 16.40
C THR A 250 -7.20 -13.75 15.36
N ARG A 251 -6.16 -14.50 15.75
CA ARG A 251 -5.14 -14.98 14.81
C ARG A 251 -5.76 -15.78 13.65
N GLY A 252 -6.78 -16.61 13.95
CA GLY A 252 -7.47 -17.41 12.95
C GLY A 252 -8.18 -16.57 11.90
N GLN A 253 -8.95 -15.55 12.32
CA GLN A 253 -9.65 -14.64 11.43
C GLN A 253 -8.68 -13.80 10.58
N LEU A 254 -7.59 -13.30 11.19
CA LEU A 254 -6.58 -12.54 10.47
C LEU A 254 -5.84 -13.40 9.44
N ARG A 255 -5.48 -14.65 9.79
CA ARG A 255 -4.89 -15.60 8.84
C ARG A 255 -5.85 -15.91 7.69
N GLN A 256 -7.13 -16.16 8.01
CA GLN A 256 -8.16 -16.36 6.99
C GLN A 256 -8.24 -15.14 6.07
N TYR A 257 -8.30 -13.92 6.63
CA TYR A 257 -8.33 -12.69 5.84
C TYR A 257 -7.12 -12.56 4.91
N LEU A 258 -5.90 -12.76 5.43
CA LEU A 258 -4.68 -12.66 4.62
C LEU A 258 -4.58 -13.74 3.53
N ARG A 259 -5.23 -14.89 3.71
CA ARG A 259 -5.23 -15.99 2.73
C ARG A 259 -6.38 -15.95 1.75
N THR A 260 -7.53 -15.45 2.15
CA THR A 260 -8.77 -15.53 1.37
C THR A 260 -9.41 -14.19 1.07
N GLY A 261 -8.97 -13.12 1.73
CA GLY A 261 -9.60 -11.80 1.67
C GLY A 261 -10.94 -11.73 2.40
N ILE A 262 -11.31 -12.74 3.18
CA ILE A 262 -12.61 -12.80 3.87
C ILE A 262 -12.39 -12.98 5.37
N ALA A 263 -12.88 -12.02 6.14
CA ALA A 263 -13.07 -12.14 7.59
C ALA A 263 -14.51 -11.76 7.91
N PRO A 264 -15.42 -12.73 8.15
CA PRO A 264 -16.86 -12.51 8.28
C PRO A 264 -17.27 -11.55 9.40
N ASP A 265 -16.40 -11.32 10.38
CA ASP A 265 -16.63 -10.43 11.51
C ASP A 265 -15.89 -9.07 11.39
N HIS A 266 -15.18 -8.81 10.29
CA HIS A 266 -14.31 -7.62 10.17
C HIS A 266 -14.38 -6.95 8.80
N ALA A 267 -14.00 -7.69 7.74
CA ALA A 267 -13.83 -7.10 6.42
C ALA A 267 -13.84 -8.14 5.31
N ILE A 268 -14.13 -7.68 4.10
CA ILE A 268 -13.82 -8.34 2.85
C ILE A 268 -12.83 -7.45 2.10
N ALA A 269 -11.74 -8.03 1.60
CA ALA A 269 -10.71 -7.28 0.90
C ALA A 269 -11.26 -6.66 -0.39
N GLY A 270 -11.14 -5.35 -0.50
CA GLY A 270 -11.47 -4.55 -1.68
C GLY A 270 -10.28 -3.67 -2.09
N GLY A 271 -10.34 -3.08 -3.28
CA GLY A 271 -9.31 -2.19 -3.79
C GLY A 271 -7.89 -2.78 -3.71
N PRO A 272 -6.88 -1.96 -3.33
CA PRO A 272 -5.49 -2.41 -3.26
C PRO A 272 -5.25 -3.59 -2.32
N MET A 273 -6.04 -3.74 -1.25
CA MET A 273 -5.88 -4.88 -0.34
C MET A 273 -6.28 -6.21 -0.98
N GLN A 274 -7.15 -6.20 -2.00
CA GLN A 274 -7.47 -7.39 -2.77
C GLN A 274 -6.24 -7.95 -3.50
N GLU A 275 -5.43 -7.07 -4.11
CA GLU A 275 -4.16 -7.45 -4.75
C GLU A 275 -3.19 -8.10 -3.74
N VAL A 276 -3.07 -7.51 -2.55
CA VAL A 276 -2.23 -8.08 -1.47
C VAL A 276 -2.66 -9.51 -1.15
N VAL A 277 -3.95 -9.72 -0.94
CA VAL A 277 -4.50 -11.04 -0.60
C VAL A 277 -4.28 -12.06 -1.72
N LEU A 278 -4.46 -11.67 -2.99
CA LEU A 278 -4.22 -12.56 -4.14
C LEU A 278 -2.78 -13.10 -4.15
N HIS A 279 -1.82 -12.25 -3.84
CA HIS A 279 -0.41 -12.65 -3.76
C HIS A 279 -0.12 -13.50 -2.52
N LEU A 280 -0.65 -13.11 -1.35
CA LEU A 280 -0.49 -13.88 -0.11
C LEU A 280 -1.18 -15.25 -0.18
N ALA A 281 -2.29 -15.39 -0.93
CA ALA A 281 -2.93 -16.68 -1.16
C ALA A 281 -2.02 -17.72 -1.82
N GLN A 282 -1.02 -17.27 -2.59
CA GLN A 282 -0.06 -18.11 -3.29
C GLN A 282 1.32 -18.18 -2.60
N ALA A 283 1.53 -17.42 -1.52
CA ALA A 283 2.78 -17.42 -0.77
C ALA A 283 2.87 -18.63 0.15
N ASP A 284 4.08 -18.94 0.61
CA ASP A 284 4.35 -20.04 1.52
C ASP A 284 3.58 -19.85 2.83
N GLU A 285 2.92 -20.92 3.27
CA GLU A 285 2.04 -20.92 4.45
C GLU A 285 2.75 -20.45 5.73
N GLN A 286 4.02 -20.83 5.91
CA GLN A 286 4.81 -20.43 7.09
C GLN A 286 5.06 -18.92 7.12
N ASP A 287 5.27 -18.30 5.97
CA ASP A 287 5.49 -16.85 5.87
C ASP A 287 4.19 -16.07 6.13
N VAL A 288 3.05 -16.56 5.64
CA VAL A 288 1.75 -15.96 5.94
C VAL A 288 1.38 -16.14 7.42
N ALA A 289 1.71 -17.28 8.04
CA ALA A 289 1.53 -17.49 9.47
C ALA A 289 2.41 -16.53 10.29
N ALA A 290 3.64 -16.30 9.87
CA ALA A 290 4.54 -15.35 10.50
C ALA A 290 4.02 -13.90 10.39
N LEU A 291 3.57 -13.47 9.20
CA LEU A 291 2.91 -12.18 9.00
C LEU A 291 1.66 -12.03 9.89
N THR A 292 0.86 -13.11 10.00
CA THR A 292 -0.32 -13.12 10.87
C THR A 292 0.05 -12.92 12.34
N THR A 293 1.11 -13.59 12.81
CA THR A 293 1.57 -13.49 14.19
C THR A 293 2.05 -12.08 14.52
N TRP A 294 2.82 -11.47 13.63
CA TRP A 294 3.26 -10.09 13.77
C TRP A 294 2.07 -9.10 13.75
N ALA A 295 1.20 -9.16 12.74
CA ALA A 295 0.09 -8.24 12.61
C ALA A 295 -0.91 -8.37 13.77
N HIS A 296 -1.20 -9.59 14.23
CA HIS A 296 -2.06 -9.84 15.38
C HIS A 296 -1.49 -9.21 16.67
N SER A 297 -0.17 -9.27 16.86
CA SER A 297 0.47 -8.68 18.06
C SER A 297 0.30 -7.16 18.14
N HIS A 298 0.21 -6.47 16.98
CA HIS A 298 -0.08 -5.05 16.91
C HIS A 298 -1.57 -4.74 17.06
N LEU A 299 -2.43 -5.49 16.37
CA LEU A 299 -3.88 -5.30 16.41
C LEU A 299 -4.49 -5.64 17.77
N SER A 300 -3.92 -6.60 18.51
CA SER A 300 -4.37 -6.96 19.86
C SER A 300 -4.13 -5.86 20.90
N GLN A 301 -3.37 -4.82 20.58
CA GLN A 301 -3.20 -3.66 21.44
C GLN A 301 -4.39 -2.68 21.36
N ALA A 302 -5.27 -2.84 20.37
CA ALA A 302 -6.46 -1.99 20.25
C ALA A 302 -7.42 -2.26 21.44
N PRO A 303 -7.90 -1.20 22.11
CA PRO A 303 -8.84 -1.37 23.20
C PRO A 303 -10.16 -1.96 22.68
N PRO A 304 -10.82 -2.85 23.43
CA PRO A 304 -12.15 -3.32 23.09
C PRO A 304 -13.10 -2.13 22.94
N ARG A 305 -13.85 -2.06 21.84
CA ARG A 305 -14.87 -1.04 21.66
C ARG A 305 -16.20 -1.55 22.18
N ALA A 306 -16.90 -0.70 22.94
CA ALA A 306 -18.32 -0.95 23.27
C ALA A 306 -19.12 -0.71 21.99
N THR A 307 -19.53 -1.79 21.30
CA THR A 307 -20.08 -1.67 19.95
C THR A 307 -21.46 -2.28 19.80
N PRO A 308 -22.27 -1.71 18.89
CA PRO A 308 -23.43 -2.38 18.31
C PRO A 308 -23.08 -3.66 17.55
N ALA A 309 -21.81 -3.92 17.27
CA ALA A 309 -21.31 -5.09 16.53
C ALA A 309 -21.73 -6.45 17.09
N GLN A 310 -22.18 -6.50 18.34
CA GLN A 310 -22.80 -7.68 18.95
C GLN A 310 -24.28 -7.83 18.56
N GLN A 311 -24.90 -6.81 17.99
CA GLN A 311 -26.28 -6.85 17.52
C GLN A 311 -26.28 -7.37 16.08
N SER A 312 -26.54 -8.65 15.92
CA SER A 312 -26.86 -9.25 14.63
C SER A 312 -28.35 -9.05 14.36
N GLY A 313 -28.69 -8.25 13.36
CA GLY A 313 -30.10 -8.00 13.00
C GLY A 313 -30.22 -6.89 11.95
N PRO A 314 -31.44 -6.63 11.47
CA PRO A 314 -31.73 -5.53 10.58
C PRO A 314 -31.32 -4.19 11.19
N LEU A 315 -30.80 -3.26 10.37
CA LEU A 315 -30.51 -1.91 10.83
C LEU A 315 -31.81 -1.17 11.13
N PRO A 316 -31.85 -0.37 12.24
CA PRO A 316 -33.10 0.28 12.68
C PRO A 316 -33.48 1.44 11.75
N ALA A 317 -34.79 1.71 11.66
CA ALA A 317 -35.28 2.93 11.02
C ALA A 317 -34.77 4.19 11.74
N PRO A 318 -34.57 5.31 11.03
CA PRO A 318 -34.17 6.56 11.66
C PRO A 318 -35.14 7.06 12.69
N GLN A 319 -34.62 7.62 13.78
CA GLN A 319 -35.41 8.17 14.87
C GLN A 319 -36.11 9.47 14.42
N ALA A 320 -37.34 9.69 14.88
CA ALA A 320 -38.15 10.86 14.50
C ALA A 320 -37.51 12.21 14.89
N ASN A 321 -36.66 12.22 15.91
CA ASN A 321 -35.94 13.40 16.39
C ASN A 321 -34.54 13.56 15.79
N ASP A 322 -34.21 12.78 14.76
CA ASP A 322 -32.92 12.92 14.08
C ASP A 322 -32.79 14.31 13.46
N PRO A 323 -31.72 15.06 13.72
CA PRO A 323 -31.54 16.41 13.19
C PRO A 323 -31.46 16.45 11.65
N ASP A 324 -31.07 15.33 10.99
CA ASP A 324 -31.02 15.18 9.53
C ASP A 324 -31.94 14.04 9.07
N LEU A 325 -33.19 14.04 9.62
CA LEU A 325 -34.13 12.95 9.41
C LEU A 325 -34.40 12.64 7.93
N GLN A 326 -34.48 13.67 7.07
CA GLN A 326 -34.78 13.47 5.66
C GLN A 326 -33.68 12.67 4.99
N ARG A 327 -32.41 13.04 5.20
CA ARG A 327 -31.23 12.33 4.67
C ARG A 327 -31.15 10.91 5.22
N MET A 328 -31.37 10.75 6.52
CA MET A 328 -31.34 9.42 7.15
C MET A 328 -32.47 8.51 6.64
N ARG A 329 -33.67 9.03 6.36
CA ARG A 329 -34.76 8.27 5.75
C ARG A 329 -34.42 7.85 4.33
N GLN A 330 -33.88 8.73 3.52
CA GLN A 330 -33.40 8.41 2.16
C GLN A 330 -32.35 7.27 2.20
N GLY A 331 -31.36 7.38 3.08
CA GLY A 331 -30.32 6.35 3.25
C GLY A 331 -30.91 5.01 3.72
N TYR A 332 -31.87 5.04 4.64
CA TYR A 332 -32.56 3.84 5.13
C TYR A 332 -33.38 3.15 4.03
N GLU A 333 -34.14 3.90 3.24
CA GLU A 333 -34.91 3.35 2.12
C GLU A 333 -34.00 2.71 1.08
N LEU A 334 -32.88 3.34 0.73
CA LEU A 334 -31.86 2.77 -0.15
C LEU A 334 -31.28 1.46 0.43
N TYR A 335 -30.94 1.48 1.73
CA TYR A 335 -30.44 0.30 2.42
C TYR A 335 -31.44 -0.86 2.38
N VAL A 336 -32.68 -0.63 2.78
CA VAL A 336 -33.73 -1.69 2.83
C VAL A 336 -34.01 -2.27 1.45
N ASN A 337 -34.06 -1.42 0.42
CA ASN A 337 -34.45 -1.84 -0.93
C ASN A 337 -33.31 -2.47 -1.72
N SER A 338 -32.04 -2.13 -1.43
CA SER A 338 -30.90 -2.55 -2.24
C SER A 338 -29.85 -3.38 -1.51
N CYS A 339 -29.62 -3.15 -0.21
CA CYS A 339 -28.48 -3.70 0.53
C CYS A 339 -28.90 -4.79 1.53
N ALA A 340 -30.01 -4.58 2.25
CA ALA A 340 -30.46 -5.43 3.35
C ALA A 340 -30.71 -6.88 2.94
N ARG A 341 -31.05 -7.13 1.64
CA ARG A 341 -31.25 -8.50 1.13
C ARG A 341 -30.03 -9.38 1.33
N CYS A 342 -28.84 -8.83 1.19
CA CYS A 342 -27.56 -9.55 1.34
C CYS A 342 -26.94 -9.32 2.73
N HIS A 343 -27.06 -8.10 3.29
CA HIS A 343 -26.35 -7.69 4.49
C HIS A 343 -27.10 -7.86 5.81
N ASP A 344 -28.43 -8.09 5.80
CA ASP A 344 -29.16 -8.42 7.01
C ASP A 344 -28.99 -9.91 7.35
N ALA A 345 -28.53 -10.19 8.54
CA ALA A 345 -28.37 -11.54 9.03
C ALA A 345 -29.72 -12.31 9.02
N GLY A 346 -29.70 -13.54 8.51
CA GLY A 346 -30.87 -14.42 8.53
C GLY A 346 -31.82 -14.30 7.33
N ARG A 347 -31.52 -13.44 6.34
CA ARG A 347 -32.27 -13.46 5.07
C ARG A 347 -31.74 -14.57 4.16
N ALA A 348 -32.67 -15.35 3.59
CA ALA A 348 -32.37 -16.56 2.80
C ALA A 348 -31.52 -16.33 1.54
N ALA A 349 -31.33 -15.10 1.10
CA ALA A 349 -30.49 -14.72 -0.03
C ALA A 349 -29.04 -14.44 0.33
N SER A 350 -28.70 -14.38 1.62
CA SER A 350 -27.32 -14.21 2.06
C SER A 350 -26.62 -15.55 1.86
N SER A 351 -25.81 -15.64 0.82
CA SER A 351 -24.93 -16.79 0.51
C SER A 351 -23.83 -17.02 1.54
N GLY A 352 -24.00 -16.64 2.81
CA GLY A 352 -23.01 -16.78 3.87
C GLY A 352 -21.75 -15.89 3.72
N ALA A 353 -21.61 -15.19 2.59
CA ALA A 353 -20.44 -14.41 2.26
C ALA A 353 -20.62 -12.90 2.46
N ALA A 354 -21.86 -12.40 2.62
CA ALA A 354 -22.08 -10.98 2.87
C ALA A 354 -21.78 -10.66 4.33
N LEU A 355 -20.86 -9.72 4.54
CA LEU A 355 -20.48 -9.22 5.86
C LEU A 355 -21.67 -8.46 6.49
N PRO A 356 -22.09 -8.79 7.74
CA PRO A 356 -23.01 -7.94 8.48
C PRO A 356 -22.42 -6.54 8.62
N LEU A 357 -23.17 -5.51 8.18
CA LEU A 357 -22.60 -4.15 8.08
C LEU A 357 -22.17 -3.58 9.44
N GLN A 358 -22.82 -3.96 10.54
CA GLN A 358 -22.41 -3.56 11.89
C GLN A 358 -20.98 -4.03 12.26
N LYS A 359 -20.44 -5.00 11.54
CA LYS A 359 -19.09 -5.56 11.74
C LYS A 359 -18.07 -5.03 10.72
N ALA A 360 -18.53 -4.32 9.69
CA ALA A 360 -17.68 -3.84 8.61
C ALA A 360 -16.73 -2.74 9.09
N ILE A 361 -15.42 -2.95 9.05
CA ILE A 361 -14.40 -1.98 9.46
C ILE A 361 -14.61 -0.64 8.74
N ALA A 362 -14.97 -0.65 7.45
CA ALA A 362 -15.19 0.56 6.67
C ALA A 362 -16.23 1.52 7.27
N LEU A 363 -17.14 1.03 8.12
CA LEU A 363 -18.08 1.89 8.85
C LEU A 363 -17.45 2.57 10.08
N TYR A 364 -16.29 2.11 10.54
CA TYR A 364 -15.60 2.62 11.72
C TYR A 364 -14.33 3.40 11.35
N ASP A 365 -13.92 3.37 10.09
CA ASP A 365 -12.78 4.13 9.58
C ASP A 365 -12.98 5.64 9.80
N PRO A 366 -11.92 6.38 10.08
CA PRO A 366 -12.01 7.84 10.19
C PRO A 366 -12.27 8.53 8.84
N ASP A 367 -12.09 7.82 7.74
CA ASP A 367 -12.21 8.28 6.36
C ASP A 367 -13.31 7.49 5.64
N PRO A 368 -14.25 8.13 4.91
CA PRO A 368 -15.37 7.46 4.24
C PRO A 368 -14.99 6.72 2.95
N ARG A 369 -13.77 6.91 2.42
CA ARG A 369 -13.39 6.47 1.06
C ARG A 369 -13.64 4.99 0.82
N ASP A 370 -13.27 4.12 1.75
CA ASP A 370 -13.45 2.67 1.58
C ASP A 370 -14.92 2.30 1.42
N LEU A 371 -15.79 2.86 2.27
CA LEU A 371 -17.23 2.62 2.14
C LEU A 371 -17.78 3.14 0.81
N ILE A 372 -17.32 4.30 0.36
CA ILE A 372 -17.75 4.91 -0.91
C ILE A 372 -17.29 4.05 -2.08
N HIS A 373 -16.01 3.68 -2.17
CA HIS A 373 -15.48 2.85 -3.24
C HIS A 373 -16.12 1.46 -3.25
N ILE A 374 -16.25 0.80 -2.10
CA ILE A 374 -16.94 -0.48 -2.01
C ILE A 374 -18.39 -0.37 -2.52
N THR A 375 -19.06 0.76 -2.25
CA THR A 375 -20.44 0.98 -2.71
C THR A 375 -20.47 1.26 -4.21
N LEU A 376 -19.62 2.16 -4.70
CA LEU A 376 -19.66 2.59 -6.11
C LEU A 376 -19.09 1.54 -7.06
N ASP A 377 -17.92 1.00 -6.74
CA ASP A 377 -17.16 0.14 -7.62
C ASP A 377 -17.44 -1.36 -7.38
N GLY A 378 -18.03 -1.68 -6.22
CA GLY A 378 -18.31 -3.05 -5.81
C GLY A 378 -17.05 -3.80 -5.38
N ILE A 379 -17.21 -5.13 -5.22
CA ILE A 379 -16.10 -6.06 -5.02
C ILE A 379 -16.24 -7.14 -6.07
N THR A 380 -15.27 -7.21 -6.98
CA THR A 380 -15.22 -8.25 -8.01
C THR A 380 -14.32 -9.40 -7.51
N PRO A 381 -14.81 -10.64 -7.45
CA PRO A 381 -13.96 -11.75 -7.08
C PRO A 381 -12.88 -11.98 -8.15
N PRO A 382 -11.72 -12.54 -7.78
CA PRO A 382 -10.78 -13.06 -8.74
C PRO A 382 -11.43 -14.12 -9.63
N ASP A 383 -10.90 -14.32 -10.83
CA ASP A 383 -11.38 -15.36 -11.75
C ASP A 383 -11.43 -16.73 -11.07
N GLY A 384 -12.62 -17.36 -11.12
CA GLY A 384 -12.85 -18.68 -10.51
C GLY A 384 -13.27 -18.69 -9.04
N GLU A 385 -13.39 -17.53 -8.36
CA GLU A 385 -13.89 -17.45 -6.97
C GLU A 385 -15.27 -16.78 -6.88
N PRO A 386 -16.37 -17.54 -6.71
CA PRO A 386 -17.73 -16.96 -6.68
C PRO A 386 -18.10 -16.26 -5.37
N SER A 387 -17.27 -16.31 -4.33
CA SER A 387 -17.68 -16.04 -2.95
C SER A 387 -17.55 -14.59 -2.46
N ARG A 388 -16.91 -13.70 -3.23
CA ARG A 388 -16.60 -12.30 -2.80
C ARG A 388 -17.23 -11.26 -3.72
N PHE A 389 -18.47 -11.43 -4.11
CA PHE A 389 -19.12 -10.51 -5.03
C PHE A 389 -19.98 -9.49 -4.30
N MET A 390 -19.73 -8.20 -4.53
CA MET A 390 -20.65 -7.10 -4.28
C MET A 390 -20.85 -6.32 -5.58
N PRO A 391 -22.09 -6.09 -6.03
CA PRO A 391 -22.34 -5.35 -7.26
C PRO A 391 -21.91 -3.88 -7.11
N ALA A 392 -21.48 -3.29 -8.23
CA ALA A 392 -21.18 -1.87 -8.33
C ALA A 392 -22.47 -1.05 -8.44
N PHE A 393 -22.54 0.08 -7.73
CA PHE A 393 -23.71 0.98 -7.74
C PHE A 393 -23.42 2.34 -8.40
N LYS A 394 -22.23 2.54 -8.97
CA LYS A 394 -21.80 3.81 -9.57
C LYS A 394 -22.73 4.35 -10.66
N THR A 395 -23.33 3.47 -11.45
CA THR A 395 -24.31 3.85 -12.50
C THR A 395 -25.75 3.87 -12.03
N ILE A 396 -26.00 3.50 -10.76
CA ILE A 396 -27.34 3.34 -10.19
C ILE A 396 -27.66 4.45 -9.20
N LEU A 397 -26.68 4.82 -8.34
CA LEU A 397 -26.86 5.81 -7.29
C LEU A 397 -26.29 7.17 -7.75
N THR A 398 -27.02 8.23 -7.42
CA THR A 398 -26.48 9.61 -7.52
C THR A 398 -25.54 9.89 -6.35
N ASP A 399 -24.74 10.96 -6.47
CA ASP A 399 -23.87 11.42 -5.37
C ASP A 399 -24.66 11.69 -4.09
N GLU A 400 -25.85 12.31 -4.19
CA GLU A 400 -26.73 12.58 -3.05
C GLU A 400 -27.20 11.28 -2.40
N GLN A 401 -27.62 10.31 -3.20
CA GLN A 401 -28.05 8.99 -2.72
C GLN A 401 -26.92 8.21 -2.06
N THR A 402 -25.74 8.22 -2.65
CA THR A 402 -24.53 7.60 -2.08
C THR A 402 -24.18 8.25 -0.74
N GLY A 403 -24.20 9.58 -0.67
CA GLY A 403 -23.97 10.32 0.58
C GLY A 403 -25.01 10.03 1.65
N ALA A 404 -26.29 9.93 1.29
CA ALA A 404 -27.36 9.59 2.22
C ALA A 404 -27.24 8.16 2.76
N LEU A 405 -26.93 7.19 1.88
CA LEU A 405 -26.69 5.80 2.25
C LEU A 405 -25.49 5.69 3.20
N ALA A 406 -24.35 6.29 2.86
CA ALA A 406 -23.15 6.25 3.69
C ALA A 406 -23.36 6.92 5.07
N ALA A 407 -24.05 8.05 5.10
CA ALA A 407 -24.41 8.73 6.35
C ALA A 407 -25.31 7.86 7.26
N TYR A 408 -26.32 7.24 6.67
CA TYR A 408 -27.20 6.32 7.38
C TYR A 408 -26.45 5.11 7.94
N LEU A 409 -25.66 4.44 7.11
CA LEU A 409 -24.89 3.26 7.52
C LEU A 409 -23.89 3.61 8.63
N ARG A 410 -23.20 4.74 8.54
CA ARG A 410 -22.27 5.21 9.58
C ARG A 410 -22.99 5.43 10.92
N LYS A 411 -24.13 6.12 10.88
CA LYS A 411 -24.87 6.52 12.08
C LYS A 411 -25.62 5.34 12.71
N TYR A 412 -26.38 4.60 11.94
CA TYR A 412 -27.27 3.55 12.43
C TYR A 412 -26.66 2.15 12.38
N GLY A 413 -25.67 1.92 11.51
CA GLY A 413 -24.93 0.67 11.44
C GLY A 413 -23.75 0.61 12.43
N ALA A 414 -22.99 1.68 12.55
CA ALA A 414 -21.80 1.72 13.40
C ALA A 414 -21.97 2.54 14.69
N ASN A 415 -23.09 3.25 14.88
CA ASN A 415 -23.29 4.20 15.97
C ASN A 415 -22.16 5.24 16.06
N GLN A 416 -21.73 5.75 14.91
CA GLN A 416 -20.68 6.75 14.78
C GLN A 416 -21.24 8.05 14.20
N PRO A 417 -20.63 9.21 14.50
CA PRO A 417 -21.01 10.47 13.85
C PRO A 417 -20.73 10.38 12.34
N VAL A 418 -21.60 11.01 11.54
CA VAL A 418 -21.38 11.13 10.10
C VAL A 418 -20.05 11.86 9.83
N TRP A 419 -19.31 11.43 8.80
CA TRP A 419 -18.06 12.08 8.43
C TRP A 419 -18.29 13.53 7.98
N PRO A 420 -17.51 14.49 8.45
CA PRO A 420 -17.73 15.91 8.15
C PRO A 420 -17.59 16.24 6.65
N ASP A 421 -16.70 15.56 5.94
CA ASP A 421 -16.41 15.82 4.52
C ASP A 421 -17.03 14.78 3.57
N LEU A 422 -18.04 14.03 4.01
CA LEU A 422 -18.64 12.92 3.28
C LEU A 422 -19.05 13.30 1.85
N ASP A 423 -19.79 14.39 1.66
CA ASP A 423 -20.28 14.79 0.33
C ASP A 423 -19.17 15.21 -0.62
N LYS A 424 -18.07 15.74 -0.08
CA LYS A 424 -16.86 16.06 -0.86
C LYS A 424 -16.17 14.77 -1.30
N ALA A 425 -16.04 13.79 -0.41
CA ALA A 425 -15.44 12.49 -0.71
C ALA A 425 -16.27 11.73 -1.77
N VAL A 426 -17.59 11.73 -1.66
CA VAL A 426 -18.48 11.11 -2.67
C VAL A 426 -18.29 11.75 -4.04
N ARG A 427 -18.34 13.09 -4.14
CA ARG A 427 -18.13 13.79 -5.42
C ARG A 427 -16.73 13.57 -6.02
N LYS A 428 -15.73 13.29 -5.21
CA LYS A 428 -14.39 12.94 -5.70
C LYS A 428 -14.41 11.54 -6.32
N ALA A 429 -14.85 10.54 -5.55
CA ALA A 429 -14.87 9.13 -6.00
C ALA A 429 -15.79 8.88 -7.20
N SER A 430 -16.88 9.63 -7.36
CA SER A 430 -17.78 9.49 -8.52
C SER A 430 -17.14 9.90 -9.84
N LYS A 431 -16.08 10.73 -9.81
CA LYS A 431 -15.39 11.23 -11.01
C LYS A 431 -14.22 10.35 -11.46
N GLU A 432 -13.73 9.52 -10.59
CA GLU A 432 -12.69 8.51 -10.85
C GLU A 432 -13.29 7.25 -11.48
#